data_554598a931900c3479d6a646b59b0cd8
#
_entry.id   554598a931900c3479d6a646b59b0cd8
#
_cell.length_a   1.000
_cell.length_b   1.000
_cell.length_c   1.000
_cell.angle_alpha   90.00
_cell.angle_beta   90.00
_cell.angle_gamma   90.00
#
_symmetry.space_group_name_H-M   'P 1'
#
loop_
_entity.id
_entity.type
_entity.pdbx_description
1 polymer ?
#
loop_
_entity_poly.entity_id
_entity_poly.type
_entity_poly.pdbx_seq_one_letter_code
_entity_poly.pdbx_strand_id
1 'polypeptide(L)'
;MTVFVKICGLCEEQHVNAAIEAGADALGFVFAKSPREVTPAQAASISADIPSNILRVAVMLHPTNESWQKVLKEFLPDVLQADAQDFMSLDIPESVEKWPVFRQGGKIPNVSDRYVFEGPQSGCGEIVDWKSASVIKNNNNMILAGGLDPGNVAKAIAMVNPFGVDVSSGVESGPGKKDIHMIKKFVSAAKAAEKSL
;
A
#
# COMPACT_ATOMS: atom_id res chain seq x y z
N MET A 1 4.45 11.38 -16.31
CA MET A 1 4.83 10.10 -15.64
C MET A 1 3.55 9.44 -15.15
N THR A 2 3.40 8.13 -15.33
CA THR A 2 2.24 7.39 -14.81
C THR A 2 2.32 7.32 -13.27
N VAL A 3 1.16 7.36 -12.61
CA VAL A 3 1.08 7.23 -11.15
C VAL A 3 1.47 5.82 -10.71
N PHE A 4 2.15 5.70 -9.57
CA PHE A 4 2.46 4.41 -8.94
C PHE A 4 1.20 3.83 -8.28
N VAL A 5 0.92 2.53 -8.48
CA VAL A 5 -0.30 1.89 -7.97
C VAL A 5 0.05 0.69 -7.09
N LYS A 6 -0.43 0.70 -5.85
CA LYS A 6 -0.33 -0.42 -4.92
C LYS A 6 -1.72 -1.04 -4.66
N ILE A 7 -1.79 -2.36 -4.69
CA ILE A 7 -2.96 -3.14 -4.25
C ILE A 7 -2.60 -3.83 -2.95
N CYS A 8 -3.34 -3.53 -1.87
CA CYS A 8 -3.02 -3.96 -0.52
C CYS A 8 -4.01 -4.99 0.05
N GLY A 9 -3.53 -5.90 0.89
CA GLY A 9 -4.34 -6.91 1.58
C GLY A 9 -4.76 -8.06 0.67
N LEU A 10 -3.81 -8.56 -0.10
CA LEU A 10 -3.98 -9.74 -0.97
C LEU A 10 -3.83 -11.02 -0.15
N CYS A 11 -4.79 -11.95 -0.30
CA CYS A 11 -4.85 -13.22 0.44
C CYS A 11 -4.96 -14.44 -0.47
N GLU A 12 -5.16 -14.24 -1.78
CA GLU A 12 -5.40 -15.30 -2.74
C GLU A 12 -4.60 -15.07 -4.02
N GLU A 13 -4.04 -16.14 -4.59
CA GLU A 13 -3.21 -16.10 -5.79
C GLU A 13 -3.94 -15.48 -7.00
N GLN A 14 -5.23 -15.79 -7.19
CA GLN A 14 -6.02 -15.21 -8.28
C GLN A 14 -6.11 -13.67 -8.21
N HIS A 15 -6.08 -13.08 -7.01
CA HIS A 15 -6.10 -11.63 -6.82
C HIS A 15 -4.72 -11.01 -7.04
N VAL A 16 -3.65 -11.74 -6.69
CA VAL A 16 -2.27 -11.38 -7.01
C VAL A 16 -2.09 -11.31 -8.52
N ASN A 17 -2.47 -12.37 -9.24
CA ASN A 17 -2.39 -12.45 -10.69
C ASN A 17 -3.21 -11.34 -11.37
N ALA A 18 -4.42 -11.08 -10.89
CA ALA A 18 -5.26 -10.00 -11.43
C ALA A 18 -4.63 -8.61 -11.25
N ALA A 19 -3.95 -8.36 -10.13
CA ALA A 19 -3.27 -7.09 -9.88
C ALA A 19 -2.02 -6.93 -10.78
N ILE A 20 -1.25 -8.02 -10.98
CA ILE A 20 -0.11 -8.05 -11.90
C ILE A 20 -0.58 -7.76 -13.34
N GLU A 21 -1.58 -8.50 -13.82
CA GLU A 21 -2.16 -8.31 -15.16
C GLU A 21 -2.71 -6.91 -15.40
N ALA A 22 -3.27 -6.30 -14.35
CA ALA A 22 -3.78 -4.94 -14.42
C ALA A 22 -2.68 -3.87 -14.48
N GLY A 23 -1.43 -4.21 -14.14
CA GLY A 23 -0.29 -3.29 -14.14
C GLY A 23 -0.07 -2.57 -12.80
N ALA A 24 -0.36 -3.22 -11.67
CA ALA A 24 0.04 -2.72 -10.37
C ALA A 24 1.57 -2.71 -10.22
N ASP A 25 2.10 -1.71 -9.52
CA ASP A 25 3.55 -1.56 -9.29
C ASP A 25 4.00 -2.18 -7.95
N ALA A 26 3.06 -2.37 -7.02
CA ALA A 26 3.33 -2.99 -5.71
C ALA A 26 2.13 -3.78 -5.19
N LEU A 27 2.41 -4.86 -4.47
CA LEU A 27 1.44 -5.79 -3.91
C LEU A 27 1.67 -5.92 -2.41
N GLY A 28 0.63 -5.61 -1.61
CA GLY A 28 0.70 -5.58 -0.14
C GLY A 28 0.08 -6.82 0.50
N PHE A 29 0.81 -7.40 1.44
CA PHE A 29 0.41 -8.55 2.25
C PHE A 29 0.41 -8.14 3.71
N VAL A 30 -0.69 -8.42 4.42
CA VAL A 30 -0.90 -7.92 5.79
C VAL A 30 -0.54 -9.00 6.79
N PHE A 31 0.45 -8.70 7.65
CA PHE A 31 0.91 -9.57 8.73
C PHE A 31 0.48 -9.03 10.11
N ALA A 32 -0.72 -8.48 10.16
CA ALA A 32 -1.34 -7.97 11.38
C ALA A 32 -2.78 -8.46 11.46
N LYS A 33 -3.31 -8.58 12.69
CA LYS A 33 -4.67 -9.04 12.93
C LYS A 33 -5.70 -8.21 12.15
N SER A 34 -6.27 -8.81 11.13
CA SER A 34 -7.27 -8.19 10.27
C SER A 34 -7.99 -9.26 9.43
N PRO A 35 -9.10 -8.91 8.74
CA PRO A 35 -9.71 -9.81 7.75
C PRO A 35 -8.80 -10.16 6.57
N ARG A 36 -7.66 -9.44 6.42
CA ARG A 36 -6.69 -9.56 5.32
C ARG A 36 -5.38 -10.19 5.78
N GLU A 37 -5.35 -10.72 7.01
CA GLU A 37 -4.16 -11.33 7.58
C GLU A 37 -3.75 -12.59 6.81
N VAL A 38 -2.46 -12.68 6.49
CA VAL A 38 -1.83 -13.88 5.93
C VAL A 38 -0.62 -14.27 6.76
N THR A 39 -0.28 -15.55 6.79
CA THR A 39 0.99 -16.00 7.34
C THR A 39 2.13 -15.72 6.33
N PRO A 40 3.39 -15.59 6.79
CA PRO A 40 4.52 -15.44 5.88
C PRO A 40 4.62 -16.55 4.82
N ALA A 41 4.35 -17.79 5.21
CA ALA A 41 4.35 -18.94 4.30
C ALA A 41 3.23 -18.86 3.24
N GLN A 42 2.01 -18.43 3.64
CA GLN A 42 0.93 -18.18 2.69
C GLN A 42 1.28 -17.05 1.72
N ALA A 43 1.78 -15.91 2.23
CA ALA A 43 2.20 -14.79 1.38
C ALA A 43 3.29 -15.22 0.39
N ALA A 44 4.30 -15.96 0.83
CA ALA A 44 5.35 -16.51 -0.04
C ALA A 44 4.77 -17.40 -1.14
N SER A 45 3.84 -18.30 -0.80
CA SER A 45 3.21 -19.21 -1.76
C SER A 45 2.43 -18.47 -2.84
N ILE A 46 1.54 -17.54 -2.45
CA ILE A 46 0.67 -16.83 -3.40
C ILE A 46 1.41 -15.73 -4.19
N SER A 47 2.64 -15.41 -3.81
CA SER A 47 3.48 -14.37 -4.43
C SER A 47 4.69 -14.93 -5.18
N ALA A 48 4.78 -16.24 -5.35
CA ALA A 48 5.95 -16.89 -5.93
C ALA A 48 6.28 -16.42 -7.36
N ASP A 49 5.24 -16.13 -8.15
CA ASP A 49 5.37 -15.75 -9.56
C ASP A 49 5.31 -14.22 -9.79
N ILE A 50 5.44 -13.40 -8.74
CA ILE A 50 5.48 -11.94 -8.89
C ILE A 50 6.76 -11.54 -9.66
N PRO A 51 6.64 -10.82 -10.80
CA PRO A 51 7.79 -10.31 -11.53
C PRO A 51 8.66 -9.37 -10.66
N SER A 52 9.97 -9.39 -10.89
CA SER A 52 10.95 -8.62 -10.09
C SER A 52 10.79 -7.09 -10.18
N ASN A 53 10.04 -6.59 -11.14
CA ASN A 53 9.72 -5.16 -11.26
C ASN A 53 8.49 -4.73 -10.46
N ILE A 54 7.81 -5.66 -9.76
CA ILE A 54 6.66 -5.39 -8.90
C ILE A 54 7.08 -5.63 -7.45
N LEU A 55 6.91 -4.62 -6.60
CA LEU A 55 7.36 -4.67 -5.21
C LEU A 55 6.43 -5.53 -4.33
N ARG A 56 7.02 -6.41 -3.53
CA ARG A 56 6.35 -7.16 -2.46
C ARG A 56 6.42 -6.36 -1.16
N VAL A 57 5.28 -5.91 -0.67
CA VAL A 57 5.19 -5.05 0.50
C VAL A 57 4.67 -5.83 1.71
N ALA A 58 5.49 -5.97 2.73
CA ALA A 58 5.06 -6.46 4.02
C ALA A 58 4.39 -5.32 4.80
N VAL A 59 3.10 -5.48 5.11
CA VAL A 59 2.33 -4.51 5.89
C VAL A 59 2.17 -5.03 7.31
N MET A 60 2.76 -4.32 8.27
CA MET A 60 2.77 -4.71 9.68
C MET A 60 2.30 -3.57 10.58
N LEU A 61 1.70 -3.91 11.71
CA LEU A 61 1.26 -2.95 12.72
C LEU A 61 1.92 -3.33 14.05
N HIS A 62 2.76 -2.44 14.57
CA HIS A 62 3.52 -2.63 15.81
C HIS A 62 4.23 -4.00 15.89
N PRO A 63 5.01 -4.38 14.86
CA PRO A 63 5.70 -5.66 14.85
C PRO A 63 6.76 -5.75 15.95
N THR A 64 6.91 -6.92 16.54
CA THR A 64 8.12 -7.26 17.29
C THR A 64 9.24 -7.59 16.32
N ASN A 65 10.51 -7.47 16.76
CA ASN A 65 11.63 -7.87 15.91
C ASN A 65 11.54 -9.36 15.53
N GLU A 66 11.07 -10.22 16.42
CA GLU A 66 10.85 -11.65 16.14
C GLU A 66 9.84 -11.87 15.00
N SER A 67 8.67 -11.21 15.06
CA SER A 67 7.65 -11.31 14.01
C SER A 67 8.15 -10.76 12.67
N TRP A 68 8.91 -9.66 12.71
CA TRP A 68 9.55 -9.09 11.53
C TRP A 68 10.57 -10.05 10.92
N GLN A 69 11.49 -10.60 11.72
CA GLN A 69 12.50 -11.54 11.23
C GLN A 69 11.90 -12.80 10.60
N LYS A 70 10.75 -13.26 11.12
CA LYS A 70 10.01 -14.36 10.49
C LYS A 70 9.47 -13.96 9.11
N VAL A 71 8.84 -12.79 8.98
CA VAL A 71 8.35 -12.27 7.70
C VAL A 71 9.51 -12.08 6.72
N LEU A 72 10.60 -11.46 7.16
CA LEU A 72 11.79 -11.24 6.34
C LEU A 72 12.34 -12.54 5.77
N LYS A 73 12.46 -13.58 6.61
CA LYS A 73 13.03 -14.88 6.21
C LYS A 73 12.13 -15.69 5.29
N GLU A 74 10.83 -15.72 5.54
CA GLU A 74 9.89 -16.61 4.84
C GLU A 74 9.26 -15.96 3.60
N PHE A 75 8.97 -14.66 3.66
CA PHE A 75 8.28 -13.93 2.58
C PHE A 75 9.25 -13.16 1.68
N LEU A 76 10.41 -12.75 2.18
CA LEU A 76 11.43 -11.97 1.45
C LEU A 76 10.85 -10.68 0.82
N PRO A 77 10.31 -9.75 1.62
CA PRO A 77 9.72 -8.53 1.10
C PRO A 77 10.77 -7.56 0.54
N ASP A 78 10.37 -6.76 -0.45
CA ASP A 78 11.15 -5.64 -0.97
C ASP A 78 10.96 -4.39 -0.10
N VAL A 79 9.81 -4.30 0.59
CA VAL A 79 9.40 -3.14 1.39
C VAL A 79 8.76 -3.58 2.70
N LEU A 80 9.09 -2.88 3.79
CA LEU A 80 8.35 -2.90 5.05
C LEU A 80 7.53 -1.62 5.19
N GLN A 81 6.20 -1.75 5.23
CA GLN A 81 5.26 -0.70 5.57
C GLN A 81 4.79 -0.86 7.01
N ALA A 82 5.08 0.11 7.87
CA ALA A 82 4.72 0.13 9.28
C ALA A 82 4.63 1.57 9.81
N ASP A 83 4.19 1.76 11.05
CA ASP A 83 4.25 3.07 11.69
C ASP A 83 5.70 3.54 11.83
N ALA A 84 5.95 4.83 11.65
CA ALA A 84 7.30 5.38 11.62
C ALA A 84 8.14 5.06 12.88
N GLN A 85 7.49 4.99 14.04
CA GLN A 85 8.14 4.65 15.30
C GLN A 85 8.59 3.17 15.39
N ASP A 86 7.93 2.26 14.66
CA ASP A 86 8.22 0.83 14.71
C ASP A 86 9.61 0.52 14.14
N PHE A 87 10.07 1.30 13.15
CA PHE A 87 11.38 1.11 12.53
C PHE A 87 12.56 1.25 13.50
N MET A 88 12.39 1.94 14.63
CA MET A 88 13.47 2.15 15.62
C MET A 88 13.82 0.88 16.39
N SER A 89 12.91 -0.09 16.48
CA SER A 89 13.07 -1.33 17.25
C SER A 89 13.32 -2.57 16.40
N LEU A 90 13.38 -2.41 15.07
CA LEU A 90 13.49 -3.50 14.12
C LEU A 90 14.87 -3.55 13.47
N ASP A 91 15.41 -4.74 13.32
CA ASP A 91 16.60 -5.00 12.52
C ASP A 91 16.20 -5.19 11.06
N ILE A 92 16.31 -4.12 10.26
CA ILE A 92 15.85 -4.06 8.87
C ILE A 92 17.07 -3.94 7.96
N PRO A 93 17.31 -4.94 7.06
CA PRO A 93 18.39 -4.87 6.10
C PRO A 93 18.29 -3.64 5.17
N GLU A 94 19.44 -3.12 4.74
CA GLU A 94 19.49 -2.00 3.78
C GLU A 94 18.80 -2.30 2.43
N SER A 95 18.69 -3.58 2.08
CA SER A 95 17.99 -4.03 0.88
C SER A 95 16.47 -3.92 0.95
N VAL A 96 15.90 -3.67 2.15
CA VAL A 96 14.46 -3.53 2.34
C VAL A 96 14.10 -2.05 2.48
N GLU A 97 13.28 -1.53 1.57
CA GLU A 97 12.77 -0.17 1.68
C GLU A 97 11.85 0.00 2.89
N LYS A 98 11.88 1.19 3.51
CA LYS A 98 11.02 1.54 4.65
C LYS A 98 9.95 2.52 4.19
N TRP A 99 8.70 2.12 4.26
CA TRP A 99 7.57 3.01 3.97
C TRP A 99 6.81 3.34 5.25
N PRO A 100 7.18 4.44 5.94
CA PRO A 100 6.47 4.90 7.13
C PRO A 100 5.04 5.29 6.79
N VAL A 101 4.11 4.94 7.70
CA VAL A 101 2.71 5.33 7.62
C VAL A 101 2.50 6.60 8.43
N PHE A 102 1.93 7.62 7.80
CA PHE A 102 1.48 8.85 8.45
C PHE A 102 -0.03 9.00 8.30
N ARG A 103 -0.65 9.48 9.36
CA ARG A 103 -2.11 9.63 9.41
C ARG A 103 -2.53 11.08 9.40
N GLN A 104 -3.69 11.35 8.80
CA GLN A 104 -4.30 12.67 8.82
C GLN A 104 -4.44 13.18 10.26
N GLY A 105 -4.06 14.44 10.48
CA GLY A 105 -4.03 15.07 11.81
C GLY A 105 -2.73 14.87 12.59
N GLY A 106 -1.86 13.96 12.16
CA GLY A 106 -0.52 13.78 12.72
C GLY A 106 0.52 14.70 12.09
N LYS A 107 1.69 14.82 12.76
CA LYS A 107 2.84 15.51 12.17
C LYS A 107 3.48 14.62 11.10
N ILE A 108 3.66 15.15 9.90
CA ILE A 108 4.43 14.52 8.85
C ILE A 108 5.82 15.16 8.87
N PRO A 109 6.87 14.44 9.26
CA PRO A 109 8.22 14.96 9.20
C PRO A 109 8.64 15.19 7.74
N ASN A 110 9.70 15.96 7.53
CA ASN A 110 10.30 16.10 6.21
C ASN A 110 10.99 14.76 5.86
N VAL A 111 10.29 13.87 5.15
CA VAL A 111 10.82 12.59 4.71
C VAL A 111 11.34 12.72 3.28
N SER A 112 12.55 12.18 3.05
CA SER A 112 13.16 12.12 1.72
C SER A 112 12.66 10.91 0.92
N ASP A 113 12.19 9.89 1.61
CA ASP A 113 11.82 8.60 1.05
C ASP A 113 10.29 8.47 0.88
N ARG A 114 9.84 7.42 0.23
CA ARG A 114 8.42 7.11 0.07
C ARG A 114 7.74 6.89 1.41
N TYR A 115 6.51 7.33 1.51
CA TYR A 115 5.67 7.12 2.70
C TYR A 115 4.21 6.92 2.30
N VAL A 116 3.47 6.25 3.15
CA VAL A 116 2.02 6.09 2.99
C VAL A 116 1.30 7.15 3.83
N PHE A 117 0.35 7.85 3.21
CA PHE A 117 -0.53 8.79 3.89
C PHE A 117 -1.95 8.29 3.85
N GLU A 118 -2.55 8.10 5.03
CA GLU A 118 -3.89 7.52 5.16
C GLU A 118 -4.79 8.33 6.11
N GLY A 119 -6.07 7.93 6.19
CA GLY A 119 -7.04 8.47 7.13
C GLY A 119 -6.64 8.25 8.59
N PRO A 120 -7.41 8.80 9.54
CA PRO A 120 -7.07 8.75 10.97
C PRO A 120 -7.06 7.32 11.53
N GLN A 121 -7.76 6.39 10.89
CA GLN A 121 -7.80 4.97 11.28
C GLN A 121 -7.42 4.07 10.11
N SER A 122 -6.34 3.29 10.28
CA SER A 122 -5.85 2.35 9.27
C SER A 122 -6.89 1.29 8.91
N GLY A 123 -7.05 1.02 7.62
CA GLY A 123 -7.88 -0.09 7.13
C GLY A 123 -9.39 0.08 7.21
N CYS A 124 -9.89 1.20 7.76
CA CYS A 124 -11.33 1.48 7.91
C CYS A 124 -12.00 2.01 6.64
N GLY A 125 -11.22 2.32 5.58
CA GLY A 125 -11.76 2.84 4.33
C GLY A 125 -12.29 4.28 4.42
N GLU A 126 -11.93 5.02 5.48
CA GLU A 126 -12.29 6.43 5.62
C GLU A 126 -11.54 7.27 4.56
N ILE A 127 -12.30 8.14 3.89
CA ILE A 127 -11.75 9.03 2.87
C ILE A 127 -10.89 10.10 3.54
N VAL A 128 -9.63 10.20 3.12
CA VAL A 128 -8.73 11.29 3.52
C VAL A 128 -9.26 12.63 2.98
N ASP A 129 -9.10 13.70 3.74
CA ASP A 129 -9.32 15.04 3.21
C ASP A 129 -8.22 15.39 2.21
N TRP A 130 -8.54 15.23 0.93
CA TRP A 130 -7.60 15.48 -0.18
C TRP A 130 -7.11 16.93 -0.24
N LYS A 131 -7.89 17.91 0.25
CA LYS A 131 -7.44 19.30 0.33
C LYS A 131 -6.29 19.42 1.32
N SER A 132 -6.43 18.82 2.49
CA SER A 132 -5.36 18.77 3.48
C SER A 132 -4.15 17.98 2.98
N ALA A 133 -4.35 16.89 2.25
CA ALA A 133 -3.26 16.11 1.66
C ALA A 133 -2.50 16.89 0.58
N SER A 134 -3.18 17.69 -0.24
CA SER A 134 -2.57 18.44 -1.36
C SER A 134 -1.58 19.53 -0.92
N VAL A 135 -1.70 20.03 0.30
CA VAL A 135 -0.79 21.07 0.85
C VAL A 135 0.41 20.52 1.61
N ILE A 136 0.51 19.19 1.72
CA ILE A 136 1.64 18.53 2.38
C ILE A 136 2.89 18.73 1.51
N LYS A 137 3.97 19.26 2.11
CA LYS A 137 5.27 19.33 1.44
C LYS A 137 5.78 17.92 1.16
N ASN A 138 6.42 17.74 -0.01
CA ASN A 138 6.94 16.45 -0.48
C ASN A 138 5.86 15.41 -0.83
N ASN A 139 4.70 15.85 -1.33
CA ASN A 139 3.68 14.94 -1.88
C ASN A 139 4.22 14.07 -3.05
N ASN A 140 5.33 14.48 -3.68
CA ASN A 140 6.03 13.69 -4.71
C ASN A 140 6.57 12.34 -4.22
N ASN A 141 6.64 12.11 -2.90
CA ASN A 141 7.02 10.83 -2.29
C ASN A 141 5.83 10.15 -1.59
N MET A 142 4.66 10.80 -1.60
CA MET A 142 3.45 10.30 -0.95
C MET A 142 2.79 9.18 -1.76
N ILE A 143 2.48 8.08 -1.10
CA ILE A 143 1.50 7.09 -1.55
C ILE A 143 0.21 7.38 -0.81
N LEU A 144 -0.78 7.92 -1.52
CA LEU A 144 -2.08 8.28 -0.94
C LEU A 144 -2.93 7.03 -0.74
N ALA A 145 -3.38 6.82 0.48
CA ALA A 145 -4.28 5.73 0.88
C ALA A 145 -5.53 6.28 1.58
N GLY A 146 -6.44 5.40 1.95
CA GLY A 146 -7.67 5.73 2.69
C GLY A 146 -8.85 6.08 1.80
N GLY A 147 -9.86 5.20 1.79
CA GLY A 147 -11.13 5.38 1.12
C GLY A 147 -11.09 5.50 -0.41
N LEU A 148 -9.97 5.13 -1.04
CA LEU A 148 -9.87 5.12 -2.50
C LEU A 148 -10.63 3.92 -3.09
N ASP A 149 -11.26 4.17 -4.25
CA ASP A 149 -11.97 3.18 -5.04
C ASP A 149 -11.90 3.51 -6.54
N PRO A 150 -12.37 2.64 -7.46
CA PRO A 150 -12.34 2.92 -8.90
C PRO A 150 -13.09 4.18 -9.34
N GLY A 151 -14.06 4.65 -8.57
CA GLY A 151 -14.88 5.81 -8.90
C GLY A 151 -14.27 7.14 -8.47
N ASN A 152 -13.34 7.12 -7.51
CA ASN A 152 -12.83 8.35 -6.90
C ASN A 152 -11.31 8.57 -7.11
N VAL A 153 -10.55 7.53 -7.45
CA VAL A 153 -9.08 7.57 -7.51
C VAL A 153 -8.55 8.61 -8.51
N ALA A 154 -9.16 8.76 -9.68
CA ALA A 154 -8.72 9.74 -10.66
C ALA A 154 -8.85 11.19 -10.12
N LYS A 155 -9.94 11.48 -9.40
CA LYS A 155 -10.15 12.78 -8.75
C LYS A 155 -9.13 13.02 -7.63
N ALA A 156 -8.85 11.99 -6.83
CA ALA A 156 -7.83 12.06 -5.78
C ALA A 156 -6.45 12.38 -6.36
N ILE A 157 -6.04 11.70 -7.43
CA ILE A 157 -4.77 11.94 -8.13
C ILE A 157 -4.68 13.38 -8.66
N ALA A 158 -5.71 13.85 -9.34
CA ALA A 158 -5.74 15.21 -9.90
C ALA A 158 -5.67 16.29 -8.82
N MET A 159 -6.25 16.06 -7.63
CA MET A 159 -6.27 17.03 -6.54
C MET A 159 -5.00 17.03 -5.70
N VAL A 160 -4.46 15.84 -5.38
CA VAL A 160 -3.33 15.68 -4.43
C VAL A 160 -1.99 15.67 -5.17
N ASN A 161 -1.97 15.22 -6.42
CA ASN A 161 -0.77 14.98 -7.21
C ASN A 161 0.28 14.11 -6.49
N PRO A 162 -0.09 12.95 -5.92
CA PRO A 162 0.80 12.12 -5.13
C PRO A 162 1.79 11.36 -6.02
N PHE A 163 2.87 10.80 -5.43
CA PHE A 163 3.73 9.81 -6.11
C PHE A 163 2.91 8.62 -6.58
N GLY A 164 2.09 8.07 -5.69
CA GLY A 164 1.27 6.89 -5.95
C GLY A 164 -0.02 6.85 -5.15
N VAL A 165 -0.78 5.81 -5.40
CA VAL A 165 -2.03 5.50 -4.69
C VAL A 165 -2.01 4.07 -4.18
N ASP A 166 -2.63 3.85 -3.02
CA ASP A 166 -2.80 2.55 -2.37
C ASP A 166 -4.27 2.26 -2.11
N VAL A 167 -4.74 1.09 -2.48
CA VAL A 167 -6.11 0.66 -2.24
C VAL A 167 -6.17 -0.71 -1.57
N SER A 168 -7.09 -0.84 -0.61
CA SER A 168 -7.40 -2.11 0.01
C SER A 168 -8.90 -2.41 -0.06
N SER A 169 -9.73 -1.88 0.84
CA SER A 169 -11.17 -2.15 0.91
C SER A 169 -11.94 -1.69 -0.32
N GLY A 170 -11.49 -0.64 -0.99
CA GLY A 170 -12.17 -0.08 -2.17
C GLY A 170 -12.16 -0.98 -3.42
N VAL A 171 -11.49 -2.14 -3.36
CA VAL A 171 -11.51 -3.17 -4.41
C VAL A 171 -11.93 -4.53 -3.84
N GLU A 172 -12.78 -4.51 -2.81
CA GLU A 172 -13.32 -5.71 -2.15
C GLU A 172 -14.83 -5.84 -2.37
N SER A 173 -15.28 -7.08 -2.53
CA SER A 173 -16.70 -7.45 -2.51
C SER A 173 -17.23 -7.65 -1.08
N GLY A 174 -16.35 -7.79 -0.11
CA GLY A 174 -16.59 -7.93 1.32
C GLY A 174 -15.25 -7.92 2.07
N PRO A 175 -15.22 -7.73 3.41
CA PRO A 175 -13.99 -7.61 4.18
C PRO A 175 -13.00 -8.76 3.91
N GLY A 176 -11.80 -8.42 3.41
CA GLY A 176 -10.76 -9.38 3.07
C GLY A 176 -10.95 -10.14 1.76
N LYS A 177 -12.05 -9.92 1.04
CA LYS A 177 -12.35 -10.59 -0.21
C LYS A 177 -12.25 -9.64 -1.40
N LYS A 178 -11.13 -9.68 -2.11
CA LYS A 178 -10.90 -8.85 -3.30
C LYS A 178 -11.84 -9.23 -4.44
N ASP A 179 -12.16 -8.23 -5.26
CA ASP A 179 -12.91 -8.39 -6.50
C ASP A 179 -11.97 -8.09 -7.68
N ILE A 180 -11.75 -9.09 -8.53
CA ILE A 180 -10.84 -8.99 -9.69
C ILE A 180 -11.24 -7.85 -10.64
N HIS A 181 -12.53 -7.67 -10.84
CA HIS A 181 -13.04 -6.63 -11.72
C HIS A 181 -12.80 -5.22 -11.14
N MET A 182 -12.97 -5.06 -9.82
CA MET A 182 -12.68 -3.81 -9.12
C MET A 182 -11.19 -3.51 -9.11
N ILE A 183 -10.31 -4.52 -8.92
CA ILE A 183 -8.85 -4.37 -9.04
C ILE A 183 -8.50 -3.80 -10.43
N LYS A 184 -8.96 -4.45 -11.51
CA LYS A 184 -8.68 -4.03 -12.89
C LYS A 184 -9.21 -2.61 -13.17
N LYS A 185 -10.41 -2.29 -12.71
CA LYS A 185 -10.99 -0.94 -12.84
C LYS A 185 -10.18 0.11 -12.09
N PHE A 186 -9.76 -0.19 -10.86
CA PHE A 186 -8.97 0.75 -10.05
C PHE A 186 -7.63 1.07 -10.72
N VAL A 187 -6.88 0.04 -11.10
CA VAL A 187 -5.57 0.23 -11.74
C VAL A 187 -5.73 1.01 -13.05
N SER A 188 -6.71 0.65 -13.88
CA SER A 188 -7.00 1.36 -15.14
C SER A 188 -7.33 2.84 -14.89
N ALA A 189 -8.21 3.15 -13.93
CA ALA A 189 -8.59 4.52 -13.60
C ALA A 189 -7.40 5.33 -13.06
N ALA A 190 -6.57 4.71 -12.21
CA ALA A 190 -5.37 5.36 -11.66
C ALA A 190 -4.30 5.63 -12.73
N LYS A 191 -4.03 4.65 -13.61
CA LYS A 191 -3.02 4.81 -14.67
C LYS A 191 -3.45 5.79 -15.77
N ALA A 192 -4.76 5.92 -16.02
CA ALA A 192 -5.31 6.88 -16.97
C ALA A 192 -5.42 8.31 -16.41
N ALA A 193 -5.30 8.48 -15.09
CA ALA A 193 -5.42 9.79 -14.46
C ALA A 193 -4.24 10.71 -14.84
N GLU A 194 -4.55 11.94 -15.28
CA GLU A 194 -3.54 12.96 -15.54
C GLU A 194 -3.11 13.59 -14.22
N LYS A 195 -1.79 13.67 -14.01
CA LYS A 195 -1.21 14.46 -12.91
C LYS A 195 -1.24 15.93 -13.31
N SER A 196 -1.64 16.79 -12.38
CA SER A 196 -1.46 18.25 -12.56
C SER A 196 0.03 18.57 -12.68
N LEU A 197 0.39 19.39 -13.67
CA LEU A 197 1.77 19.85 -13.90
C LEU A 197 2.18 20.89 -12.86
#